data_675ada0a44704703410aed45d797de04
#
_entry.id   675ada0a44704703410aed45d797de04
#
_cell.length_a   1.000
_cell.length_b   1.000
_cell.length_c   1.000
_cell.angle_alpha   90.00
_cell.angle_beta   90.00
_cell.angle_gamma   90.00
#
_symmetry.space_group_name_H-M   'P 1'
#
loop_
_entity.id
_entity.type
_entity.pdbx_description
1 polymer ?
#
loop_
_entity_poly.entity_id
_entity_poly.type
_entity_poly.pdbx_seq_one_letter_code
_entity_poly.pdbx_strand_id
1 'polypeptide(L)'
;MRNLKNILLTTVLASMLAVFTTSANAKCKARLGDFDWSSANIHTAITTFILEKGYGCEVSVTKGSTTPIMAAHYDGQLDVITEVWYDNIIGNYKPHEEAGTIIHMGTNTPDSQQAFYVDKATADKY
;
A
#
# COMPACT_ATOMS: atom_id res chain seq x y z
N MET A 1 20.26 -0.03 58.85
CA MET A 1 21.00 0.06 57.56
C MET A 1 20.55 -0.96 56.51
N ARG A 2 20.00 -2.13 56.89
CA ARG A 2 19.52 -3.18 55.94
C ARG A 2 18.26 -2.75 55.18
N ASN A 3 17.40 -1.92 55.76
CA ASN A 3 16.15 -1.47 55.12
C ASN A 3 16.37 -0.42 54.02
N LEU A 4 17.39 0.41 54.15
CA LEU A 4 17.67 1.47 53.16
C LEU A 4 18.19 0.89 51.83
N LYS A 5 19.00 -0.19 51.90
CA LYS A 5 19.48 -0.90 50.67
C LYS A 5 18.36 -1.61 49.92
N ASN A 6 17.38 -2.17 50.65
CA ASN A 6 16.23 -2.83 50.03
C ASN A 6 15.25 -1.82 49.39
N ILE A 7 15.10 -0.65 50.00
CA ILE A 7 14.27 0.46 49.44
C ILE A 7 14.92 1.03 48.17
N LEU A 8 16.25 1.23 48.17
CA LEU A 8 16.96 1.67 46.98
C LEU A 8 16.89 0.63 45.83
N LEU A 9 16.99 -0.65 46.13
CA LEU A 9 16.95 -1.71 45.13
C LEU A 9 15.56 -1.86 44.50
N THR A 10 14.50 -1.71 45.30
CA THR A 10 13.10 -1.74 44.80
C THR A 10 12.74 -0.53 43.98
N THR A 11 13.24 0.68 44.31
CA THR A 11 13.00 1.88 43.50
C THR A 11 13.73 1.83 42.15
N VAL A 12 14.95 1.30 42.09
CA VAL A 12 15.70 1.15 40.84
C VAL A 12 15.04 0.10 39.94
N LEU A 13 14.53 -1.00 40.49
CA LEU A 13 13.84 -2.03 39.71
C LEU A 13 12.50 -1.55 39.17
N ALA A 14 11.76 -0.76 39.95
CA ALA A 14 10.49 -0.16 39.50
C ALA A 14 10.68 0.90 38.41
N SER A 15 11.76 1.68 38.45
CA SER A 15 12.08 2.65 37.40
C SER A 15 12.56 2.00 36.11
N MET A 16 13.19 0.83 36.13
CA MET A 16 13.56 0.09 34.93
C MET A 16 12.35 -0.55 34.22
N LEU A 17 11.30 -0.96 34.94
CA LEU A 17 10.09 -1.49 34.32
C LEU A 17 9.23 -0.41 33.62
N ALA A 18 9.32 0.84 34.01
CA ALA A 18 8.53 1.92 33.43
C ALA A 18 9.03 2.38 32.03
N VAL A 19 10.24 1.99 31.63
CA VAL A 19 10.83 2.43 30.35
C VAL A 19 10.36 1.55 29.16
N PHE A 20 9.75 0.39 29.41
CA PHE A 20 9.36 -0.54 28.35
C PHE A 20 7.92 -0.39 27.84
N THR A 21 7.14 0.60 28.30
CA THR A 21 5.73 0.75 27.92
C THR A 21 5.43 1.89 26.95
N THR A 22 6.42 2.52 26.36
CA THR A 22 6.16 3.40 25.21
C THR A 22 6.23 2.59 23.92
N SER A 23 5.28 1.66 23.73
CA SER A 23 4.88 1.31 22.37
C SER A 23 4.32 2.60 21.75
N ALA A 24 5.15 3.31 21.01
CA ALA A 24 4.67 4.34 20.12
C ALA A 24 3.74 3.62 19.14
N ASN A 25 2.44 3.65 19.42
CA ASN A 25 1.39 3.33 18.46
C ASN A 25 1.43 4.43 17.39
N ALA A 26 2.46 4.39 16.53
CA ALA A 26 2.41 5.10 15.28
C ALA A 26 1.21 4.51 14.53
N LYS A 27 0.08 5.22 14.52
CA LYS A 27 -1.09 4.81 13.76
C LYS A 27 -0.62 4.58 12.34
N CYS A 28 -0.81 3.35 11.84
CA CYS A 28 -0.58 3.03 10.46
C CYS A 28 -1.37 4.01 9.57
N LYS A 29 -0.70 4.63 8.61
CA LYS A 29 -1.32 5.49 7.59
C LYS A 29 -1.00 4.94 6.23
N ALA A 30 -1.98 4.94 5.33
CA ALA A 30 -1.81 4.51 3.95
C ALA A 30 -2.56 5.46 3.01
N ARG A 31 -1.87 5.91 1.96
CA ARG A 31 -2.42 6.76 0.90
C ARG A 31 -2.53 5.92 -0.37
N LEU A 32 -3.76 5.61 -0.77
CA LEU A 32 -4.03 4.77 -1.92
C LEU A 32 -4.37 5.61 -3.15
N GLY A 33 -3.83 5.22 -4.30
CA GLY A 33 -4.28 5.68 -5.60
C GLY A 33 -5.39 4.77 -6.13
N ASP A 34 -6.46 5.35 -6.63
CA ASP A 34 -7.62 4.65 -7.18
C ASP A 34 -7.90 5.16 -8.59
N PHE A 35 -7.79 4.29 -9.57
CA PHE A 35 -8.07 4.64 -10.94
C PHE A 35 -9.57 4.74 -11.21
N ASP A 36 -9.95 5.38 -12.32
CA ASP A 36 -11.31 5.73 -12.67
C ASP A 36 -12.09 4.62 -13.40
N TRP A 37 -11.70 3.34 -13.21
CA TRP A 37 -12.42 2.18 -13.73
C TRP A 37 -12.81 1.18 -12.64
N SER A 38 -13.83 0.37 -12.91
CA SER A 38 -14.55 -0.41 -11.90
C SER A 38 -13.70 -1.44 -11.18
N SER A 39 -12.80 -2.18 -11.87
CA SER A 39 -11.97 -3.19 -11.21
C SER A 39 -10.99 -2.58 -10.23
N ALA A 40 -10.34 -1.46 -10.59
CA ALA A 40 -9.46 -0.74 -9.68
C ALA A 40 -10.21 -0.27 -8.43
N ASN A 41 -11.43 0.26 -8.60
CA ASN A 41 -12.24 0.70 -7.46
C ASN A 41 -12.57 -0.47 -6.50
N ILE A 42 -12.84 -1.66 -7.03
CA ILE A 42 -13.08 -2.87 -6.22
C ILE A 42 -11.81 -3.26 -5.46
N HIS A 43 -10.66 -3.34 -6.13
CA HIS A 43 -9.39 -3.70 -5.50
C HIS A 43 -9.00 -2.67 -4.42
N THR A 44 -9.16 -1.38 -4.71
CA THR A 44 -8.89 -0.30 -3.75
C THR A 44 -9.82 -0.38 -2.54
N ALA A 45 -11.12 -0.65 -2.75
CA ALA A 45 -12.08 -0.79 -1.67
C ALA A 45 -11.76 -1.99 -0.76
N ILE A 46 -11.40 -3.14 -1.33
CA ILE A 46 -10.98 -4.34 -0.58
C ILE A 46 -9.72 -4.03 0.23
N THR A 47 -8.71 -3.43 -0.40
CA THR A 47 -7.45 -3.08 0.27
C THR A 47 -7.68 -2.09 1.41
N THR A 48 -8.51 -1.06 1.19
CA THR A 48 -8.92 -0.10 2.22
C THR A 48 -9.55 -0.81 3.40
N PHE A 49 -10.52 -1.69 3.14
CA PHE A 49 -11.21 -2.46 4.18
C PHE A 49 -10.23 -3.30 5.01
N ILE A 50 -9.31 -4.01 4.36
CA ILE A 50 -8.31 -4.84 5.04
C ILE A 50 -7.39 -3.98 5.90
N LEU A 51 -6.89 -2.86 5.38
CA LEU A 51 -6.00 -1.97 6.11
C LEU A 51 -6.69 -1.32 7.31
N GLU A 52 -7.93 -0.84 7.15
CA GLU A 52 -8.68 -0.21 8.24
C GLU A 52 -9.13 -1.23 9.30
N LYS A 53 -9.76 -2.33 8.88
CA LYS A 53 -10.38 -3.31 9.79
C LYS A 53 -9.42 -4.36 10.30
N GLY A 54 -8.45 -4.77 9.48
CA GLY A 54 -7.47 -5.79 9.85
C GLY A 54 -6.25 -5.22 10.58
N TYR A 55 -5.78 -4.07 10.14
CA TYR A 55 -4.53 -3.48 10.64
C TYR A 55 -4.73 -2.19 11.44
N GLY A 56 -5.94 -1.63 11.46
CA GLY A 56 -6.25 -0.39 12.20
C GLY A 56 -5.60 0.86 11.58
N CYS A 57 -5.28 0.81 10.30
CA CYS A 57 -4.68 1.94 9.57
C CYS A 57 -5.71 3.05 9.32
N GLU A 58 -5.23 4.28 9.28
CA GLU A 58 -5.94 5.42 8.72
C GLU A 58 -5.67 5.45 7.21
N VAL A 59 -6.70 5.25 6.39
CA VAL A 59 -6.56 5.17 4.93
C VAL A 59 -7.14 6.40 4.27
N SER A 60 -6.40 6.97 3.31
CA SER A 60 -6.89 7.99 2.39
C SER A 60 -6.82 7.49 0.95
N VAL A 61 -7.82 7.81 0.14
CA VAL A 61 -7.92 7.39 -1.25
C VAL A 61 -7.99 8.61 -2.16
N THR A 62 -7.08 8.66 -3.15
CA THR A 62 -7.08 9.69 -4.19
C THR A 62 -7.52 9.06 -5.51
N LYS A 63 -8.60 9.58 -6.10
CA LYS A 63 -9.14 9.09 -7.38
C LYS A 63 -8.64 9.91 -8.56
N GLY A 64 -8.42 9.23 -9.67
CA GLY A 64 -8.04 9.90 -10.91
C GLY A 64 -7.70 8.96 -12.06
N SER A 65 -7.42 9.54 -13.21
CA SER A 65 -6.93 8.77 -14.37
C SER A 65 -5.48 8.33 -14.19
N THR A 66 -5.00 7.44 -15.05
CA THR A 66 -3.68 6.80 -14.94
C THR A 66 -2.55 7.80 -14.76
N THR A 67 -2.45 8.82 -15.60
CA THR A 67 -1.29 9.72 -15.62
C THR A 67 -1.10 10.48 -14.31
N PRO A 68 -2.09 11.22 -13.77
CA PRO A 68 -1.89 11.96 -12.52
C PRO A 68 -1.71 11.03 -11.30
N ILE A 69 -2.40 9.88 -11.24
CA ILE A 69 -2.25 8.95 -10.12
C ILE A 69 -0.87 8.30 -10.13
N MET A 70 -0.36 7.88 -11.29
CA MET A 70 1.00 7.34 -11.39
C MET A 70 2.06 8.40 -11.07
N ALA A 71 1.90 9.64 -11.54
CA ALA A 71 2.82 10.72 -11.20
C ALA A 71 2.88 10.96 -9.68
N ALA A 72 1.72 11.03 -9.02
CA ALA A 72 1.65 11.17 -7.56
C ALA A 72 2.31 9.99 -6.81
N HIS A 73 2.20 8.78 -7.36
CA HIS A 73 2.87 7.60 -6.80
C HIS A 73 4.38 7.65 -6.98
N TYR A 74 4.86 8.01 -8.16
CA TYR A 74 6.29 8.19 -8.43
C TYR A 74 6.94 9.25 -7.55
N ASP A 75 6.20 10.32 -7.23
CA ASP A 75 6.62 11.41 -6.36
C ASP A 75 6.47 11.08 -4.85
N GLY A 76 6.05 9.86 -4.50
CA GLY A 76 5.88 9.43 -3.11
C GLY A 76 4.70 10.09 -2.40
N GLN A 77 3.74 10.65 -3.13
CA GLN A 77 2.51 11.22 -2.57
C GLN A 77 1.45 10.14 -2.28
N LEU A 78 1.55 9.00 -2.95
CA LEU A 78 0.72 7.80 -2.76
C LEU A 78 1.61 6.62 -2.39
N ASP A 79 1.13 5.77 -1.49
CA ASP A 79 1.88 4.63 -0.98
C ASP A 79 1.57 3.35 -1.75
N VAL A 80 0.32 3.17 -2.19
CA VAL A 80 -0.14 1.93 -2.83
C VAL A 80 -1.09 2.23 -3.99
N ILE A 81 -0.90 1.52 -5.09
CA ILE A 81 -1.86 1.40 -6.18
C ILE A 81 -2.15 -0.09 -6.37
N THR A 82 -3.41 -0.47 -6.35
CA THR A 82 -3.84 -1.87 -6.28
C THR A 82 -3.99 -2.57 -7.62
N GLU A 83 -4.08 -1.82 -8.71
CA GLU A 83 -4.22 -2.37 -10.06
C GLU A 83 -3.48 -1.46 -11.05
N VAL A 84 -2.39 -1.94 -11.63
CA VAL A 84 -1.61 -1.21 -12.64
C VAL A 84 -1.47 -2.08 -13.88
N TRP A 85 -1.92 -1.59 -15.01
CA TRP A 85 -1.71 -2.20 -16.33
C TRP A 85 -0.37 -1.71 -16.88
N TYR A 86 0.72 -2.21 -16.28
CA TYR A 86 2.05 -1.63 -16.43
C TYR A 86 2.60 -1.70 -17.85
N ASP A 87 2.22 -2.71 -18.66
CA ASP A 87 2.64 -2.81 -20.06
C ASP A 87 2.24 -1.59 -20.88
N ASN A 88 1.09 -0.98 -20.57
CA ASN A 88 0.60 0.22 -21.27
C ASN A 88 1.42 1.47 -20.94
N ILE A 89 2.15 1.46 -19.84
CA ILE A 89 2.92 2.59 -19.31
C ILE A 89 4.38 2.22 -19.03
N ILE A 90 4.84 1.11 -19.62
CA ILE A 90 6.16 0.51 -19.31
C ILE A 90 7.31 1.51 -19.42
N GLY A 91 7.25 2.43 -20.39
CA GLY A 91 8.28 3.44 -20.61
C GLY A 91 8.45 4.40 -19.43
N ASN A 92 7.38 4.69 -18.69
CA ASN A 92 7.43 5.52 -17.49
C ASN A 92 7.54 4.68 -16.21
N TYR A 93 6.99 3.48 -16.20
CA TYR A 93 6.98 2.59 -15.04
C TYR A 93 8.38 2.03 -14.73
N LYS A 94 9.03 1.46 -15.74
CA LYS A 94 10.29 0.72 -15.58
C LYS A 94 11.44 1.55 -15.01
N PRO A 95 11.67 2.80 -15.41
CA PRO A 95 12.71 3.64 -14.80
C PRO A 95 12.52 3.85 -13.29
N HIS A 96 11.26 3.97 -12.83
CA HIS A 96 10.95 4.14 -11.41
C HIS A 96 11.13 2.84 -10.61
N GLU A 97 10.78 1.69 -11.20
CA GLU A 97 11.03 0.37 -10.63
C GLU A 97 12.54 0.09 -10.52
N GLU A 98 13.32 0.35 -11.57
CA GLU A 98 14.77 0.19 -11.59
C GLU A 98 15.49 1.14 -10.60
N ALA A 99 14.97 2.34 -10.41
CA ALA A 99 15.45 3.29 -9.41
C ALA A 99 15.03 2.95 -7.99
N GLY A 100 14.13 1.97 -7.79
CA GLY A 100 13.60 1.59 -6.49
C GLY A 100 12.66 2.61 -5.86
N THR A 101 12.14 3.57 -6.63
CA THR A 101 11.15 4.55 -6.14
C THR A 101 9.75 3.95 -6.04
N ILE A 102 9.50 2.86 -6.75
CA ILE A 102 8.31 2.01 -6.64
C ILE A 102 8.72 0.54 -6.55
N ILE A 103 7.85 -0.28 -6.00
CA ILE A 103 8.06 -1.73 -5.85
C ILE A 103 6.88 -2.47 -6.45
N HIS A 104 7.15 -3.38 -7.39
CA HIS A 104 6.16 -4.31 -7.89
C HIS A 104 5.93 -5.43 -6.87
N MET A 105 4.78 -5.44 -6.20
CA MET A 105 4.46 -6.38 -5.14
C MET A 105 3.99 -7.74 -5.64
N GLY A 106 3.55 -7.82 -6.90
CA GLY A 106 3.06 -9.04 -7.53
C GLY A 106 1.94 -8.79 -8.52
N THR A 107 1.51 -9.84 -9.20
CA THR A 107 0.45 -9.79 -10.20
C THR A 107 -0.85 -10.27 -9.59
N ASN A 108 -1.89 -9.43 -9.60
CA ASN A 108 -3.20 -9.74 -9.04
C ASN A 108 -4.16 -10.41 -10.06
N THR A 109 -3.88 -10.27 -11.36
CA THR A 109 -4.68 -10.87 -12.44
C THR A 109 -3.76 -11.57 -13.46
N PRO A 110 -3.15 -12.71 -13.11
CA PRO A 110 -2.10 -13.34 -13.92
C PRO A 110 -2.57 -13.85 -15.30
N ASP A 111 -3.86 -14.18 -15.41
CA ASP A 111 -4.45 -14.67 -16.67
C ASP A 111 -5.08 -13.55 -17.52
N SER A 112 -4.88 -12.30 -17.14
CA SER A 112 -5.40 -11.15 -17.87
C SER A 112 -4.62 -10.92 -19.15
N GLN A 113 -5.32 -10.85 -20.29
CA GLN A 113 -4.72 -10.60 -21.59
C GLN A 113 -5.26 -9.31 -22.20
N GLN A 114 -4.36 -8.50 -22.71
CA GLN A 114 -4.70 -7.31 -23.48
C GLN A 114 -4.57 -7.60 -24.96
N ALA A 115 -5.65 -7.45 -25.71
CA ALA A 115 -5.69 -7.71 -27.14
C ALA A 115 -6.83 -6.93 -27.80
N PHE A 116 -6.81 -6.88 -29.11
CA PHE A 116 -7.99 -6.52 -29.86
C PHE A 116 -8.94 -7.73 -29.93
N TYR A 117 -10.17 -7.55 -29.52
CA TYR A 117 -11.20 -8.57 -29.54
C TYR A 117 -12.25 -8.23 -30.59
N VAL A 118 -12.64 -9.21 -31.38
CA VAL A 118 -13.74 -9.15 -32.32
C VAL A 118 -14.72 -10.28 -32.04
N ASP A 119 -15.97 -10.12 -32.39
CA ASP A 119 -16.93 -11.20 -32.31
C ASP A 119 -16.60 -12.33 -33.32
N LYS A 120 -17.15 -13.52 -33.06
CA LYS A 120 -16.86 -14.71 -33.89
C LYS A 120 -17.25 -14.49 -35.35
N ALA A 121 -18.38 -13.84 -35.65
CA ALA A 121 -18.82 -13.62 -37.01
C ALA A 121 -17.87 -12.72 -37.80
N THR A 122 -17.27 -11.74 -37.13
CA THR A 122 -16.22 -10.89 -37.70
C THR A 122 -14.93 -11.70 -37.93
N ALA A 123 -14.50 -12.48 -36.93
CA ALA A 123 -13.29 -13.32 -37.06
C ALA A 123 -13.39 -14.38 -38.17
N ASP A 124 -14.59 -14.93 -38.39
CA ASP A 124 -14.82 -15.93 -39.44
C ASP A 124 -14.84 -15.31 -40.85
N LYS A 125 -14.98 -13.99 -40.97
CA LYS A 125 -15.07 -13.28 -42.25
C LYS A 125 -13.71 -12.80 -42.75
N TYR A 126 -12.76 -12.52 -41.88
CA TYR A 126 -11.42 -12.00 -42.18
C TYR A 126 -10.30 -12.92 -41.68
#